data_52e8a0c1a28dfa78b27434441d9e46f4
#
_entry.id   52e8a0c1a28dfa78b27434441d9e46f4
#
_cell.length_a   1.000
_cell.length_b   1.000
_cell.length_c   1.000
_cell.angle_alpha   90.00
_cell.angle_beta   90.00
_cell.angle_gamma   90.00
#
_symmetry.space_group_name_H-M   'P 1'
#
loop_
_entity.id
_entity.type
_entity.pdbx_description
1 polymer ?
#
loop_
_entity_poly.entity_id
_entity_poly.type
_entity_poly.pdbx_seq_one_letter_code
_entity_poly.pdbx_strand_id
1 'polypeptide(L)'
;MKQKYNKQIANAVKSFWETKKKQGNVLAGKQLDSFLDMLANVAVDDGVPRECIYLKNNHIPGYYRATKDWDFLIVSPKGNLISAIELKSQVGSYGNNLNNRVEESLGSAEDFWTAFREKAFVCNQSPWLGYLMVVGNDEGSTHIVKVNEPHFHVDSEFIDSTYLDRYRILCQRLVLEHKYNAVALITTTGCDNYESIAENISIDTFINSFIGYLLGLTDEFK
;
A
#
# COMPACT_ATOMS: atom_id res chain seq x y z
N MET A 1 -2.74 3.35 21.02
CA MET A 1 -2.59 2.48 19.84
C MET A 1 -1.20 2.58 19.18
N LYS A 2 -0.58 3.75 19.13
CA LYS A 2 0.76 3.96 18.49
C LYS A 2 1.89 3.00 18.92
N GLN A 3 1.80 2.34 20.06
CA GLN A 3 2.87 1.43 20.53
C GLN A 3 2.60 -0.06 20.25
N LYS A 4 1.36 -0.47 19.99
CA LYS A 4 0.97 -1.89 19.89
C LYS A 4 1.70 -2.60 18.74
N TYR A 5 1.83 -1.95 17.59
CA TYR A 5 2.38 -2.56 16.38
C TYR A 5 3.80 -2.14 16.02
N ASN A 6 4.42 -1.20 16.75
CA ASN A 6 5.78 -0.70 16.44
C ASN A 6 6.81 -1.81 16.28
N LYS A 7 6.76 -2.82 17.16
CA LYS A 7 7.67 -3.97 17.09
C LYS A 7 7.44 -4.81 15.83
N GLN A 8 6.19 -4.99 15.42
CA GLN A 8 5.85 -5.74 14.21
C GLN A 8 6.28 -4.99 12.95
N ILE A 9 6.08 -3.67 12.92
CA ILE A 9 6.53 -2.79 11.82
C ILE A 9 8.06 -2.85 11.71
N ALA A 10 8.78 -2.67 12.81
CA ALA A 10 10.25 -2.76 12.84
C ALA A 10 10.75 -4.12 12.36
N ASN A 11 10.10 -5.21 12.77
CA ASN A 11 10.43 -6.56 12.32
C ASN A 11 10.16 -6.74 10.81
N ALA A 12 9.06 -6.16 10.29
CA ALA A 12 8.75 -6.21 8.86
C ALA A 12 9.79 -5.47 8.03
N VAL A 13 10.23 -4.28 8.46
CA VAL A 13 11.32 -3.52 7.83
C VAL A 13 12.63 -4.28 7.85
N LYS A 14 12.98 -4.86 8.99
CA LYS A 14 14.19 -5.68 9.12
C LYS A 14 14.18 -6.87 8.16
N SER A 15 13.09 -7.63 8.15
CA SER A 15 12.91 -8.78 7.27
C SER A 15 12.94 -8.41 5.78
N PHE A 16 12.35 -7.26 5.42
CA PHE A 16 12.43 -6.69 4.07
C PHE A 16 13.88 -6.53 3.61
N TRP A 17 14.75 -5.91 4.41
CA TRP A 17 16.14 -5.71 4.07
C TRP A 17 16.97 -6.99 4.09
N GLU A 18 16.70 -7.91 5.03
CA GLU A 18 17.37 -9.20 5.06
C GLU A 18 17.08 -10.04 3.81
N THR A 19 15.81 -10.04 3.37
CA THR A 19 15.37 -10.72 2.15
C THR A 19 16.02 -10.08 0.93
N LYS A 20 16.04 -8.75 0.85
CA LYS A 20 16.68 -8.01 -0.23
C LYS A 20 18.18 -8.30 -0.35
N LYS A 21 18.89 -8.36 0.78
CA LYS A 21 20.34 -8.69 0.81
C LYS A 21 20.65 -10.12 0.36
N LYS A 22 19.79 -11.08 0.73
CA LYS A 22 20.02 -12.51 0.43
C LYS A 22 19.74 -12.88 -1.03
N GLN A 23 18.80 -12.21 -1.69
CA GLN A 23 18.18 -12.72 -2.92
C GLN A 23 18.39 -11.80 -4.15
N GLY A 24 18.99 -10.62 -3.98
CA GLY A 24 19.09 -9.66 -5.09
C GLY A 24 17.70 -9.30 -5.67
N ASN A 25 17.65 -8.96 -6.96
CA ASN A 25 16.39 -8.56 -7.61
C ASN A 25 15.49 -9.73 -8.05
N VAL A 26 15.91 -10.99 -7.85
CA VAL A 26 15.26 -12.17 -8.44
C VAL A 26 13.94 -12.57 -7.71
N LEU A 27 13.73 -12.12 -6.47
CA LEU A 27 12.54 -12.47 -5.68
C LEU A 27 11.89 -11.24 -5.04
N ALA A 28 11.67 -10.20 -5.83
CA ALA A 28 11.11 -8.93 -5.37
C ALA A 28 9.76 -9.08 -4.59
N GLY A 29 8.93 -10.07 -4.94
CA GLY A 29 7.66 -10.32 -4.28
C GLY A 29 7.78 -10.73 -2.81
N LYS A 30 8.78 -11.54 -2.46
CA LYS A 30 8.94 -12.04 -1.08
C LYS A 30 9.47 -11.02 -0.08
N GLN A 31 9.97 -9.88 -0.54
CA GLN A 31 10.47 -8.83 0.33
C GLN A 31 9.37 -8.20 1.18
N LEU A 32 8.13 -8.23 0.72
CA LEU A 32 6.98 -7.64 1.39
C LEU A 32 6.16 -8.63 2.24
N ASP A 33 6.50 -9.93 2.23
CA ASP A 33 5.76 -10.97 2.96
C ASP A 33 5.60 -10.63 4.45
N SER A 34 6.64 -10.06 5.09
CA SER A 34 6.57 -9.69 6.50
C SER A 34 5.60 -8.52 6.79
N PHE A 35 5.39 -7.64 5.81
CA PHE A 35 4.35 -6.61 5.92
C PHE A 35 2.95 -7.22 5.76
N LEU A 36 2.79 -8.22 4.90
CA LEU A 36 1.55 -8.97 4.75
C LEU A 36 1.20 -9.71 6.04
N ASP A 37 2.18 -10.38 6.66
CA ASP A 37 2.00 -11.06 7.96
C ASP A 37 1.64 -10.06 9.07
N MET A 38 2.28 -8.89 9.10
CA MET A 38 1.95 -7.81 10.03
C MET A 38 0.51 -7.35 9.86
N LEU A 39 0.05 -7.09 8.63
CA LEU A 39 -1.33 -6.67 8.34
C LEU A 39 -2.34 -7.76 8.71
N ALA A 40 -2.00 -9.03 8.46
CA ALA A 40 -2.83 -10.16 8.86
C ALA A 40 -2.97 -10.25 10.40
N ASN A 41 -1.87 -10.05 11.13
CA ASN A 41 -1.91 -10.03 12.59
C ASN A 41 -2.73 -8.85 13.12
N VAL A 42 -2.63 -7.66 12.50
CA VAL A 42 -3.48 -6.50 12.84
C VAL A 42 -4.95 -6.87 12.68
N ALA A 43 -5.33 -7.47 11.55
CA ALA A 43 -6.72 -7.86 11.29
C ALA A 43 -7.23 -8.92 12.29
N VAL A 44 -6.42 -9.94 12.58
CA VAL A 44 -6.75 -11.00 13.56
C VAL A 44 -6.91 -10.42 14.96
N ASP A 45 -6.01 -9.53 15.38
CA ASP A 45 -6.06 -8.86 16.68
C ASP A 45 -7.35 -8.02 16.88
N ASP A 46 -7.96 -7.59 15.78
CA ASP A 46 -9.22 -6.83 15.75
C ASP A 46 -10.45 -7.69 15.36
N GLY A 47 -10.30 -9.01 15.47
CA GLY A 47 -11.43 -9.96 15.43
C GLY A 47 -11.75 -10.57 14.08
N VAL A 48 -10.91 -10.35 13.05
CA VAL A 48 -11.08 -11.02 11.74
C VAL A 48 -10.58 -12.48 11.85
N PRO A 49 -11.41 -13.50 11.56
CA PRO A 49 -10.95 -14.88 11.51
C PRO A 49 -9.82 -15.05 10.50
N ARG A 50 -8.77 -15.81 10.85
CA ARG A 50 -7.59 -15.97 10.00
C ARG A 50 -7.92 -16.57 8.62
N GLU A 51 -8.90 -17.47 8.57
CA GLU A 51 -9.41 -18.08 7.35
C GLU A 51 -10.11 -17.12 6.39
N CYS A 52 -10.49 -15.93 6.85
CA CYS A 52 -11.05 -14.85 6.04
C CYS A 52 -9.97 -13.99 5.38
N ILE A 53 -8.68 -14.20 5.69
CA ILE A 53 -7.56 -13.41 5.21
C ILE A 53 -6.80 -14.19 4.14
N TYR A 54 -6.71 -13.64 2.94
CA TYR A 54 -6.10 -14.27 1.78
C TYR A 54 -4.83 -13.52 1.37
N LEU A 55 -3.69 -14.23 1.45
CA LEU A 55 -2.38 -13.80 0.95
C LEU A 55 -1.95 -14.61 -0.29
N LYS A 56 -2.80 -15.55 -0.69
CA LYS A 56 -2.71 -16.37 -1.90
C LYS A 56 -4.13 -16.62 -2.41
N ASN A 57 -4.28 -16.91 -3.70
CA ASN A 57 -5.60 -17.01 -4.34
C ASN A 57 -6.43 -15.75 -4.11
N ASN A 58 -5.79 -14.60 -4.25
CA ASN A 58 -6.22 -13.27 -3.87
C ASN A 58 -6.63 -12.42 -5.07
N HIS A 59 -7.03 -13.07 -6.19
CA HIS A 59 -7.57 -12.39 -7.35
C HIS A 59 -9.08 -12.20 -7.24
N ILE A 60 -9.50 -11.00 -7.57
CA ILE A 60 -10.92 -10.65 -7.72
C ILE A 60 -11.18 -10.13 -9.13
N PRO A 61 -12.45 -10.16 -9.60
CA PRO A 61 -12.80 -9.57 -10.88
C PRO A 61 -12.39 -8.10 -10.97
N GLY A 62 -11.85 -7.69 -12.10
CA GLY A 62 -11.68 -6.29 -12.48
C GLY A 62 -12.83 -5.84 -13.40
N TYR A 63 -12.81 -4.57 -13.78
CA TYR A 63 -13.71 -4.03 -14.80
C TYR A 63 -13.01 -3.92 -16.16
N TYR A 64 -11.80 -3.39 -16.17
CA TYR A 64 -10.97 -3.22 -17.38
C TYR A 64 -10.11 -4.45 -17.70
N ARG A 65 -10.09 -5.44 -16.82
CA ARG A 65 -9.38 -6.73 -16.94
C ARG A 65 -10.23 -7.83 -16.33
N ALA A 66 -10.00 -9.08 -16.75
CA ALA A 66 -10.77 -10.22 -16.23
C ALA A 66 -10.61 -10.37 -14.71
N THR A 67 -9.38 -10.33 -14.22
CA THR A 67 -9.04 -10.43 -12.80
C THR A 67 -7.81 -9.59 -12.46
N LYS A 68 -7.68 -9.21 -11.18
CA LYS A 68 -6.48 -8.64 -10.60
C LYS A 68 -6.10 -9.39 -9.33
N ASP A 69 -4.83 -9.77 -9.23
CA ASP A 69 -4.24 -10.26 -7.99
C ASP A 69 -3.92 -9.07 -7.08
N TRP A 70 -4.41 -9.14 -5.86
CA TRP A 70 -4.10 -8.21 -4.79
C TRP A 70 -3.12 -8.86 -3.83
N ASP A 71 -2.29 -8.09 -3.13
CA ASP A 71 -1.34 -8.68 -2.20
C ASP A 71 -2.02 -9.18 -0.92
N PHE A 72 -3.16 -8.58 -0.55
CA PHE A 72 -3.91 -8.90 0.65
C PHE A 72 -5.40 -8.72 0.41
N LEU A 73 -6.23 -9.71 0.79
CA LEU A 73 -7.69 -9.61 0.77
C LEU A 73 -8.29 -10.09 2.09
N ILE A 74 -9.40 -9.48 2.48
CA ILE A 74 -10.32 -10.03 3.48
C ILE A 74 -11.67 -10.27 2.80
N VAL A 75 -12.16 -11.50 2.89
CA VAL A 75 -13.50 -11.89 2.44
C VAL A 75 -14.23 -12.52 3.62
N SER A 76 -15.42 -12.02 3.95
CA SER A 76 -16.19 -12.55 5.07
C SER A 76 -16.73 -13.95 4.80
N PRO A 77 -17.13 -14.73 5.83
CA PRO A 77 -17.77 -16.02 5.65
C PRO A 77 -19.04 -15.97 4.79
N LYS A 78 -19.66 -14.80 4.71
CA LYS A 78 -20.84 -14.51 3.86
C LYS A 78 -20.48 -14.27 2.39
N GLY A 79 -19.19 -14.27 2.04
CA GLY A 79 -18.68 -14.03 0.68
C GLY A 79 -18.56 -12.56 0.31
N ASN A 80 -18.67 -11.62 1.26
CA ASN A 80 -18.49 -10.19 0.99
C ASN A 80 -17.03 -9.82 0.99
N LEU A 81 -16.58 -9.07 -0.02
CA LEU A 81 -15.27 -8.43 -0.01
C LEU A 81 -15.25 -7.31 1.04
N ILE A 82 -14.37 -7.44 2.01
CA ILE A 82 -14.21 -6.49 3.12
C ILE A 82 -13.08 -5.52 2.83
N SER A 83 -11.92 -6.02 2.41
CA SER A 83 -10.75 -5.19 2.18
C SER A 83 -9.87 -5.77 1.08
N ALA A 84 -9.20 -4.87 0.34
CA ALA A 84 -8.11 -5.19 -0.56
C ALA A 84 -6.93 -4.24 -0.29
N ILE A 85 -5.70 -4.75 -0.29
CA ILE A 85 -4.50 -3.94 -0.09
C ILE A 85 -3.46 -4.32 -1.14
N GLU A 86 -2.85 -3.31 -1.74
CA GLU A 86 -1.70 -3.42 -2.63
C GLU A 86 -0.44 -2.97 -1.91
N LEU A 87 0.63 -3.75 -2.02
CA LEU A 87 1.93 -3.43 -1.47
C LEU A 87 2.95 -3.20 -2.59
N LYS A 88 3.74 -2.16 -2.46
CA LYS A 88 4.83 -1.87 -3.41
C LYS A 88 6.10 -1.49 -2.66
N SER A 89 7.23 -1.75 -3.29
CA SER A 89 8.51 -1.25 -2.79
C SER A 89 9.35 -0.66 -3.91
N GLN A 90 10.17 0.32 -3.56
CA GLN A 90 11.15 0.90 -4.45
C GLN A 90 12.43 1.22 -3.70
N VAL A 91 13.49 0.48 -4.00
CA VAL A 91 14.84 0.72 -3.48
C VAL A 91 15.82 0.65 -4.64
N GLY A 92 16.36 1.80 -5.02
CA GLY A 92 17.12 2.01 -6.26
C GLY A 92 16.22 2.15 -7.48
N SER A 93 16.79 2.51 -8.62
CA SER A 93 16.11 2.70 -9.92
C SER A 93 14.86 3.58 -9.84
N TYR A 94 14.89 4.62 -8.99
CA TYR A 94 13.72 5.46 -8.69
C TYR A 94 13.13 6.12 -9.94
N GLY A 95 13.96 6.71 -10.78
CA GLY A 95 13.51 7.41 -11.99
C GLY A 95 12.81 6.51 -13.00
N ASN A 96 13.30 5.30 -13.19
CA ASN A 96 12.73 4.36 -14.14
C ASN A 96 11.36 3.81 -13.69
N ASN A 97 11.10 3.81 -12.39
CA ASN A 97 9.92 3.14 -11.85
C ASN A 97 8.86 4.10 -11.29
N LEU A 98 9.18 5.38 -11.06
CA LEU A 98 8.21 6.32 -10.48
C LEU A 98 6.93 6.41 -11.31
N ASN A 99 7.04 6.63 -12.62
CA ASN A 99 5.88 6.72 -13.51
C ASN A 99 5.07 5.42 -13.51
N ASN A 100 5.75 4.27 -13.52
CA ASN A 100 5.07 2.98 -13.43
C ASN A 100 4.28 2.85 -12.12
N ARG A 101 4.83 3.32 -10.99
CA ARG A 101 4.11 3.31 -9.70
C ARG A 101 2.90 4.23 -9.72
N VAL A 102 3.00 5.40 -10.38
CA VAL A 102 1.85 6.30 -10.58
C VAL A 102 0.76 5.59 -11.39
N GLU A 103 1.11 5.05 -12.56
CA GLU A 103 0.16 4.38 -13.46
C GLU A 103 -0.47 3.14 -12.82
N GLU A 104 0.32 2.29 -12.16
CA GLU A 104 -0.14 1.07 -11.48
C GLU A 104 -1.12 1.40 -10.34
N SER A 105 -0.79 2.39 -9.50
CA SER A 105 -1.63 2.75 -8.37
C SER A 105 -2.96 3.36 -8.81
N LEU A 106 -2.93 4.29 -9.76
CA LEU A 106 -4.13 4.91 -10.31
C LEU A 106 -5.00 3.90 -11.07
N GLY A 107 -4.39 3.09 -11.96
CA GLY A 107 -5.10 2.09 -12.74
C GLY A 107 -5.71 0.99 -11.86
N SER A 108 -5.02 0.56 -10.81
CA SER A 108 -5.55 -0.44 -9.86
C SER A 108 -6.73 0.10 -9.06
N ALA A 109 -6.65 1.34 -8.59
CA ALA A 109 -7.75 1.97 -7.85
C ALA A 109 -8.97 2.19 -8.74
N GLU A 110 -8.78 2.72 -9.95
CA GLU A 110 -9.90 2.97 -10.88
C GLU A 110 -10.59 1.66 -11.29
N ASP A 111 -9.81 0.63 -11.61
CA ASP A 111 -10.34 -0.70 -11.95
C ASP A 111 -11.15 -1.30 -10.79
N PHE A 112 -10.64 -1.20 -9.55
CA PHE A 112 -11.32 -1.68 -8.35
C PHE A 112 -12.65 -0.97 -8.08
N TRP A 113 -12.63 0.35 -8.08
CA TRP A 113 -13.83 1.13 -7.78
C TRP A 113 -14.88 1.03 -8.87
N THR A 114 -14.47 0.89 -10.14
CA THR A 114 -15.40 0.64 -11.24
C THR A 114 -15.99 -0.77 -11.11
N ALA A 115 -15.17 -1.80 -10.86
CA ALA A 115 -15.66 -3.16 -10.63
C ALA A 115 -16.66 -3.23 -9.45
N PHE A 116 -16.41 -2.49 -8.36
CA PHE A 116 -17.33 -2.36 -7.24
C PHE A 116 -18.66 -1.70 -7.65
N ARG A 117 -18.63 -0.55 -8.35
CA ARG A 117 -19.84 0.14 -8.82
C ARG A 117 -20.66 -0.71 -9.78
N GLU A 118 -20.01 -1.49 -10.63
CA GLU A 118 -20.61 -2.40 -11.60
C GLU A 118 -20.97 -3.77 -11.02
N LYS A 119 -20.80 -3.95 -9.68
CA LYS A 119 -21.17 -5.18 -8.96
C LYS A 119 -20.47 -6.45 -9.46
N ALA A 120 -19.20 -6.32 -9.88
CA ALA A 120 -18.40 -7.45 -10.34
C ALA A 120 -18.06 -8.44 -9.20
N PHE A 121 -18.15 -7.99 -7.95
CA PHE A 121 -17.98 -8.82 -6.74
C PHE A 121 -18.97 -8.41 -5.65
N VAL A 122 -19.24 -9.33 -4.72
CA VAL A 122 -20.26 -9.13 -3.68
C VAL A 122 -19.70 -8.25 -2.56
N CYS A 123 -20.46 -7.22 -2.18
CA CYS A 123 -20.20 -6.37 -1.04
C CYS A 123 -21.52 -5.85 -0.48
N ASN A 124 -21.73 -5.97 0.83
CA ASN A 124 -22.88 -5.34 1.51
C ASN A 124 -22.66 -3.85 1.74
N GLN A 125 -21.42 -3.42 1.74
CA GLN A 125 -21.00 -2.02 1.90
C GLN A 125 -19.72 -1.76 1.11
N SER A 126 -19.31 -0.49 1.01
CA SER A 126 -18.08 -0.11 0.32
C SER A 126 -16.86 -0.78 0.96
N PRO A 127 -16.09 -1.60 0.22
CA PRO A 127 -14.92 -2.25 0.77
C PRO A 127 -13.81 -1.23 1.09
N TRP A 128 -12.89 -1.58 1.98
CA TRP A 128 -11.73 -0.75 2.30
C TRP A 128 -10.56 -1.08 1.37
N LEU A 129 -10.05 -0.07 0.68
CA LEU A 129 -8.93 -0.19 -0.25
C LEU A 129 -7.70 0.51 0.32
N GLY A 130 -6.60 -0.23 0.52
CA GLY A 130 -5.34 0.25 1.06
C GLY A 130 -4.18 0.17 0.06
N TYR A 131 -3.21 1.09 0.22
CA TYR A 131 -1.96 1.08 -0.53
C TYR A 131 -0.78 1.30 0.41
N LEU A 132 0.17 0.36 0.45
CA LEU A 132 1.38 0.45 1.27
C LEU A 132 2.62 0.49 0.38
N MET A 133 3.42 1.54 0.53
CA MET A 133 4.64 1.77 -0.24
C MET A 133 5.85 1.83 0.68
N VAL A 134 6.87 1.02 0.39
CA VAL A 134 8.18 1.06 1.07
C VAL A 134 9.21 1.64 0.11
N VAL A 135 9.85 2.75 0.48
CA VAL A 135 10.83 3.46 -0.35
C VAL A 135 12.17 3.54 0.37
N GLY A 136 13.24 3.23 -0.35
CA GLY A 136 14.60 3.45 0.16
C GLY A 136 14.88 4.94 0.33
N ASN A 137 15.47 5.31 1.48
CA ASN A 137 15.96 6.64 1.75
C ASN A 137 17.49 6.62 1.60
N ASP A 138 17.97 6.91 0.40
CA ASP A 138 19.37 6.90 0.02
C ASP A 138 19.70 8.10 -0.90
N GLU A 139 20.95 8.25 -1.28
CA GLU A 139 21.40 9.34 -2.16
C GLU A 139 20.61 9.37 -3.50
N GLY A 140 20.24 8.18 -4.03
CA GLY A 140 19.47 8.07 -5.26
C GLY A 140 18.04 8.58 -5.14
N SER A 141 17.43 8.52 -3.95
CA SER A 141 16.07 8.98 -3.71
C SER A 141 15.98 10.42 -3.21
N THR A 142 17.07 10.97 -2.67
CA THR A 142 17.09 12.28 -2.01
C THR A 142 17.70 13.40 -2.84
N HIS A 143 18.28 13.12 -4.01
CA HIS A 143 18.77 14.20 -4.87
C HIS A 143 17.62 14.89 -5.63
N ILE A 144 17.82 16.18 -5.92
CA ILE A 144 16.86 16.98 -6.69
C ILE A 144 16.77 16.46 -8.13
N VAL A 145 15.56 16.25 -8.60
CA VAL A 145 15.26 15.74 -9.93
C VAL A 145 14.75 16.87 -10.82
N LYS A 146 15.49 17.17 -11.88
CA LYS A 146 15.09 18.19 -12.85
C LYS A 146 13.75 17.85 -13.49
N VAL A 147 12.93 18.88 -13.69
CA VAL A 147 11.72 18.81 -14.51
C VAL A 147 12.00 19.38 -15.90
N ASN A 148 11.23 18.93 -16.88
CA ASN A 148 11.31 19.40 -18.26
C ASN A 148 9.95 20.01 -18.63
N GLU A 149 9.94 21.28 -19.05
CA GLU A 149 8.74 22.07 -19.33
C GLU A 149 8.77 22.63 -20.78
N PRO A 150 8.77 21.76 -21.81
CA PRO A 150 8.95 22.25 -23.19
C PRO A 150 7.74 23.04 -23.72
N HIS A 151 6.53 22.83 -23.17
CA HIS A 151 5.30 23.43 -23.66
C HIS A 151 4.44 24.03 -22.55
N PHE A 152 4.37 23.37 -21.38
CA PHE A 152 3.53 23.77 -20.25
C PHE A 152 4.33 23.69 -18.96
N HIS A 153 4.01 24.58 -18.02
CA HIS A 153 4.60 24.53 -16.68
C HIS A 153 4.05 23.32 -15.91
N VAL A 154 4.95 22.64 -15.20
CA VAL A 154 4.57 21.58 -14.27
C VAL A 154 3.97 22.22 -12.99
N ASP A 155 3.23 21.41 -12.25
CA ASP A 155 2.78 21.79 -10.91
C ASP A 155 3.99 22.14 -10.02
N SER A 156 3.91 23.26 -9.31
CA SER A 156 5.00 23.83 -8.50
C SER A 156 5.55 22.86 -7.44
N GLU A 157 4.74 21.92 -6.94
CA GLU A 157 5.20 20.89 -6.01
C GLU A 157 6.29 19.96 -6.59
N PHE A 158 6.40 19.87 -7.92
CA PHE A 158 7.44 19.06 -8.58
C PHE A 158 8.73 19.80 -8.85
N ILE A 159 8.74 21.15 -8.73
CA ILE A 159 9.95 21.95 -8.93
C ILE A 159 10.89 21.71 -7.74
N ASP A 160 12.18 21.47 -8.06
CA ASP A 160 13.22 21.14 -7.08
C ASP A 160 12.89 19.96 -6.13
N SER A 161 11.95 19.11 -6.54
CA SER A 161 11.56 17.91 -5.80
C SER A 161 12.58 16.78 -5.94
N THR A 162 12.73 15.99 -4.89
CA THR A 162 13.43 14.70 -4.87
C THR A 162 12.50 13.56 -5.30
N TYR A 163 13.03 12.34 -5.51
CA TYR A 163 12.14 11.18 -5.70
C TYR A 163 11.31 10.88 -4.45
N LEU A 164 11.84 11.07 -3.24
CA LEU A 164 11.05 10.93 -2.02
C LEU A 164 9.88 11.93 -1.97
N ASP A 165 10.11 13.18 -2.39
CA ASP A 165 9.03 14.17 -2.49
C ASP A 165 7.97 13.74 -3.49
N ARG A 166 8.37 13.20 -4.64
CA ARG A 166 7.43 12.75 -5.66
C ARG A 166 6.62 11.53 -5.21
N TYR A 167 7.20 10.59 -4.45
CA TYR A 167 6.45 9.52 -3.82
C TYR A 167 5.51 10.04 -2.73
N ARG A 168 5.93 11.05 -1.95
CA ARG A 168 5.06 11.72 -0.98
C ARG A 168 3.86 12.37 -1.67
N ILE A 169 4.10 13.15 -2.73
CA ILE A 169 3.05 13.81 -3.52
C ILE A 169 2.07 12.77 -4.07
N LEU A 170 2.57 11.69 -4.69
CA LEU A 170 1.72 10.60 -5.17
C LEU A 170 0.84 10.05 -4.06
N CYS A 171 1.44 9.60 -2.95
CA CYS A 171 0.72 8.97 -1.85
C CYS A 171 -0.31 9.89 -1.22
N GLN A 172 0.00 11.17 -1.04
CA GLN A 172 -0.93 12.17 -0.52
C GLN A 172 -2.11 12.39 -1.49
N ARG A 173 -1.84 12.53 -2.78
CA ARG A 173 -2.89 12.71 -3.80
C ARG A 173 -3.78 11.49 -3.94
N LEU A 174 -3.25 10.27 -3.78
CA LEU A 174 -4.08 9.06 -3.78
C LEU A 174 -5.13 9.06 -2.67
N VAL A 175 -4.82 9.61 -1.49
CA VAL A 175 -5.79 9.78 -0.39
C VAL A 175 -6.73 10.95 -0.65
N LEU A 176 -6.20 12.12 -1.05
CA LEU A 176 -7.00 13.34 -1.28
C LEU A 176 -8.04 13.14 -2.39
N GLU A 177 -7.68 12.41 -3.45
CA GLU A 177 -8.55 12.09 -4.57
C GLU A 177 -9.43 10.85 -4.34
N HIS A 178 -9.47 10.36 -3.08
CA HIS A 178 -10.27 9.18 -2.69
C HIS A 178 -10.01 7.94 -3.54
N LYS A 179 -8.78 7.79 -4.08
CA LYS A 179 -8.38 6.59 -4.82
C LYS A 179 -8.18 5.40 -3.87
N TYR A 180 -7.70 5.68 -2.66
CA TYR A 180 -7.55 4.71 -1.57
C TYR A 180 -8.13 5.27 -0.28
N ASN A 181 -8.65 4.41 0.57
CA ASN A 181 -9.15 4.80 1.90
C ASN A 181 -8.01 5.23 2.82
N ALA A 182 -6.86 4.59 2.70
CA ALA A 182 -5.62 5.01 3.34
C ALA A 182 -4.40 4.58 2.53
N VAL A 183 -3.32 5.35 2.67
CA VAL A 183 -2.02 5.05 2.08
C VAL A 183 -0.96 5.12 3.16
N ALA A 184 -0.03 4.15 3.18
CA ALA A 184 1.18 4.23 3.98
C ALA A 184 2.40 4.43 3.09
N LEU A 185 3.20 5.46 3.36
CA LEU A 185 4.53 5.64 2.79
C LEU A 185 5.57 5.47 3.89
N ILE A 186 6.29 4.37 3.84
CA ILE A 186 7.39 4.04 4.74
C ILE A 186 8.70 4.33 4.04
N THR A 187 9.56 5.17 4.61
CA THR A 187 10.92 5.36 4.14
C THR A 187 11.90 4.67 5.08
N THR A 188 12.96 4.11 4.54
CA THR A 188 13.92 3.32 5.32
C THR A 188 15.31 3.36 4.69
N THR A 189 16.35 3.49 5.54
CA THR A 189 17.76 3.47 5.11
C THR A 189 18.41 2.09 5.33
N GLY A 190 17.73 1.16 6.02
CA GLY A 190 18.27 -0.16 6.36
C GLY A 190 17.39 -0.94 7.32
N CYS A 191 17.96 -1.99 7.93
CA CYS A 191 17.22 -2.94 8.75
C CYS A 191 16.61 -2.35 10.03
N ASP A 192 17.19 -1.25 10.55
CA ASP A 192 16.95 -0.84 11.93
C ASP A 192 16.15 0.46 12.06
N ASN A 193 15.78 1.07 10.93
CA ASN A 193 15.03 2.32 10.95
C ASN A 193 13.97 2.40 9.85
N TYR A 194 12.89 3.07 10.18
CA TYR A 194 11.89 3.51 9.25
C TYR A 194 11.30 4.85 9.71
N GLU A 195 10.85 5.62 8.77
CA GLU A 195 10.28 6.94 9.01
C GLU A 195 9.01 7.14 8.17
N SER A 196 8.16 8.02 8.63
CA SER A 196 7.01 8.54 7.86
C SER A 196 7.30 9.99 7.47
N ILE A 197 7.23 10.29 6.18
CA ILE A 197 7.52 11.64 5.65
C ILE A 197 6.39 12.63 5.98
N ALA A 198 5.15 12.13 6.13
CA ALA A 198 3.99 12.94 6.46
C ALA A 198 2.99 12.13 7.29
N GLU A 199 2.30 12.79 8.23
CA GLU A 199 1.43 12.12 9.20
C GLU A 199 0.20 11.47 8.53
N ASN A 200 -0.40 12.15 7.55
CA ASN A 200 -1.59 11.67 6.85
C ASN A 200 -1.37 10.44 5.96
N ILE A 201 -0.11 10.08 5.68
CA ILE A 201 0.30 8.88 4.96
C ILE A 201 1.28 8.03 5.78
N SER A 202 1.22 8.15 7.11
CA SER A 202 2.04 7.33 8.00
C SER A 202 1.49 5.92 8.12
N ILE A 203 2.36 4.97 8.47
CA ILE A 203 1.92 3.58 8.75
C ILE A 203 0.97 3.53 9.95
N ASP A 204 1.13 4.39 10.94
CA ASP A 204 0.21 4.49 12.08
C ASP A 204 -1.18 4.95 11.64
N THR A 205 -1.27 5.97 10.79
CA THR A 205 -2.55 6.47 10.24
C THR A 205 -3.22 5.40 9.38
N PHE A 206 -2.45 4.68 8.58
CA PHE A 206 -2.94 3.56 7.76
C PHE A 206 -3.55 2.45 8.64
N ILE A 207 -2.81 1.96 9.64
CA ILE A 207 -3.28 0.92 10.56
C ILE A 207 -4.51 1.38 11.33
N ASN A 208 -4.52 2.62 11.84
CA ASN A 208 -5.68 3.16 12.55
C ASN A 208 -6.94 3.25 11.67
N SER A 209 -6.79 3.66 10.40
CA SER A 209 -7.88 3.67 9.43
C SER A 209 -8.40 2.26 9.15
N PHE A 210 -7.50 1.29 8.98
CA PHE A 210 -7.84 -0.09 8.73
C PHE A 210 -8.60 -0.71 9.91
N ILE A 211 -8.07 -0.57 11.13
CA ILE A 211 -8.72 -1.03 12.37
C ILE A 211 -10.09 -0.36 12.54
N GLY A 212 -10.16 0.97 12.36
CA GLY A 212 -11.41 1.71 12.49
C GLY A 212 -12.50 1.21 11.55
N TYR A 213 -12.12 0.81 10.34
CA TYR A 213 -13.04 0.19 9.39
C TYR A 213 -13.48 -1.22 9.85
N LEU A 214 -12.55 -2.08 10.27
CA LEU A 214 -12.84 -3.45 10.71
C LEU A 214 -13.74 -3.49 11.94
N LEU A 215 -13.55 -2.58 12.90
CA LEU A 215 -14.39 -2.47 14.11
C LEU A 215 -15.87 -2.21 13.80
N GLY A 216 -16.16 -1.56 12.67
CA GLY A 216 -17.54 -1.36 12.20
C GLY A 216 -18.20 -2.61 11.63
N LEU A 217 -17.47 -3.73 11.49
CA LEU A 217 -17.86 -4.93 10.72
C LEU A 217 -17.95 -6.21 11.55
N THR A 218 -17.99 -6.12 12.86
CA THR A 218 -18.00 -7.32 13.74
C THR A 218 -19.10 -8.34 13.40
N ASP A 219 -20.22 -7.90 12.83
CA ASP A 219 -21.33 -8.79 12.45
C ASP A 219 -21.10 -9.51 11.10
N GLU A 220 -20.14 -9.08 10.30
CA GLU A 220 -19.76 -9.76 9.05
C GLU A 220 -19.00 -11.07 9.31
N PHE A 221 -18.39 -11.20 10.48
CA PHE A 221 -17.57 -12.34 10.86
C PHE A 221 -18.25 -13.32 11.83
N LYS A 222 -19.53 -13.08 12.13
CA LYS A 222 -20.40 -13.98 12.93
C LYS A 222 -21.22 -14.94 12.01
#